data_e5f52fd0dd2816c8f98977132db93b0e
#
_entry.id   e5f52fd0dd2816c8f98977132db93b0e
#
_cell.length_a   1.000
_cell.length_b   1.000
_cell.length_c   1.000
_cell.angle_alpha   90.00
_cell.angle_beta   90.00
_cell.angle_gamma   90.00
#
_symmetry.space_group_name_H-M   'P 1'
#
loop_
_entity.id
_entity.type
_entity.pdbx_description
1 polymer ?
#
loop_
_entity_poly.entity_id
_entity_poly.type
_entity_poly.pdbx_seq_one_letter_code
_entity_poly.pdbx_strand_id
1 'polypeptide(L)'
;AVSVILFLSTANFTSMLTNALDNEYDGMGFDVYESIFNTDGPLTASQVEQVNRKVSDVPGIESMRICADNQMMVDGLDKQLTAEAKKANMDRSVNVLGVDNDTFAALAKEAGIDPSVCQDDKIPTGILINRVQVATEKKQRLVLNPLQGSLVGQTFTGSMEGYDSEGNELYAKCTANVSAQMSKEASNLLGSFMRPTLVVPMHSYLVHFPSVLAKGNAVGYARYYITAQDHDDVYNRVSDVLDEVQNGISHTGYDAAAQAQTMQALNVVVMTFGYGFITLITLISVMNIINTVSSGMEERRREFAMIKSVGMTPRSFKKSIYLENIRYGVMALVWGLPVS
;
A
#
# COMPACT_ATOMS: atom_id res chain seq x y z
N ALA A 1 36.73 2.63 11.00
CA ALA A 1 35.94 2.76 9.76
C ALA A 1 35.07 1.53 9.51
N VAL A 2 35.62 0.31 9.40
CA VAL A 2 34.85 -0.92 9.09
C VAL A 2 33.67 -1.15 10.05
N SER A 3 33.88 -0.99 11.36
CA SER A 3 32.84 -1.16 12.38
C SER A 3 31.71 -0.14 12.24
N VAL A 4 32.02 1.09 11.85
CA VAL A 4 31.02 2.15 11.59
C VAL A 4 30.20 1.81 10.35
N ILE A 5 30.85 1.37 9.28
CA ILE A 5 30.20 0.93 8.03
C ILE A 5 29.24 -0.21 8.33
N LEU A 6 29.68 -1.27 9.00
CA LEU A 6 28.85 -2.41 9.36
C LEU A 6 27.65 -2.01 10.23
N PHE A 7 27.87 -1.15 11.23
CA PHE A 7 26.78 -0.65 12.08
C PHE A 7 25.72 0.09 11.27
N LEU A 8 26.14 1.08 10.47
CA LEU A 8 25.21 1.89 9.67
C LEU A 8 24.50 1.07 8.60
N SER A 9 25.22 0.17 7.92
CA SER A 9 24.62 -0.71 6.90
C SER A 9 23.59 -1.65 7.52
N THR A 10 23.85 -2.24 8.69
CA THR A 10 22.90 -3.09 9.41
C THR A 10 21.70 -2.30 9.89
N ALA A 11 21.90 -1.11 10.44
CA ALA A 11 20.82 -0.24 10.90
C ALA A 11 19.91 0.20 9.72
N ASN A 12 20.52 0.64 8.61
CA ASN A 12 19.77 1.01 7.42
C ASN A 12 19.00 -0.18 6.82
N PHE A 13 19.63 -1.35 6.74
CA PHE A 13 18.96 -2.57 6.25
C PHE A 13 17.77 -2.95 7.14
N THR A 14 17.95 -2.95 8.46
CA THR A 14 16.86 -3.25 9.42
C THR A 14 15.72 -2.25 9.25
N SER A 15 16.02 -0.95 9.16
CA SER A 15 15.01 0.10 8.96
C SER A 15 14.29 -0.04 7.61
N MET A 16 15.00 -0.34 6.52
CA MET A 16 14.37 -0.57 5.22
C MET A 16 13.44 -1.79 5.24
N LEU A 17 13.87 -2.87 5.86
CA LEU A 17 13.07 -4.10 5.94
C LEU A 17 11.82 -3.89 6.80
N THR A 18 11.96 -3.22 7.94
CA THR A 18 10.84 -2.85 8.82
C THR A 18 9.82 -1.98 8.07
N ASN A 19 10.28 -0.91 7.42
CA ASN A 19 9.40 -0.03 6.64
C ASN A 19 8.71 -0.76 5.48
N ALA A 20 9.35 -1.76 4.89
CA ALA A 20 8.74 -2.57 3.83
C ALA A 20 7.64 -3.47 4.37
N LEU A 21 7.82 -4.03 5.57
CA LEU A 21 6.83 -4.91 6.23
C LEU A 21 5.65 -4.11 6.80
N ASP A 22 5.88 -2.94 7.40
CA ASP A 22 4.82 -2.10 7.99
C ASP A 22 3.85 -1.52 6.95
N ASN A 23 4.33 -1.25 5.72
CA ASN A 23 3.54 -0.57 4.70
C ASN A 23 2.53 -1.48 3.95
N GLU A 24 2.54 -2.77 4.15
CA GLU A 24 1.71 -3.69 3.34
C GLU A 24 0.31 -3.89 3.93
N TYR A 25 0.15 -3.80 5.25
CA TYR A 25 -1.09 -4.15 5.95
C TYR A 25 -1.58 -3.07 6.92
N ASP A 26 -0.83 -1.99 7.12
CA ASP A 26 -1.20 -0.94 8.07
C ASP A 26 -2.31 -0.05 7.47
N GLY A 27 -3.49 -0.04 8.08
CA GLY A 27 -4.59 0.85 7.73
C GLY A 27 -5.58 0.34 6.68
N MET A 28 -5.68 -0.97 6.43
CA MET A 28 -6.68 -1.52 5.50
C MET A 28 -8.12 -1.24 5.92
N GLY A 29 -8.37 -1.00 7.24
CA GLY A 29 -9.69 -0.66 7.76
C GLY A 29 -10.74 -1.77 7.58
N PHE A 30 -10.30 -3.04 7.49
CA PHE A 30 -11.14 -4.24 7.47
C PHE A 30 -10.33 -5.44 8.01
N ASP A 31 -11.04 -6.44 8.49
CA ASP A 31 -10.48 -7.63 9.12
C ASP A 31 -10.56 -8.85 8.21
N VAL A 32 -11.63 -8.95 7.40
CA VAL A 32 -11.87 -10.06 6.47
C VAL A 32 -12.10 -9.50 5.07
N TYR A 33 -11.46 -10.10 4.10
CA TYR A 33 -11.63 -9.83 2.67
C TYR A 33 -12.17 -11.04 1.96
N GLU A 34 -13.23 -10.83 1.16
CA GLU A 34 -13.76 -11.81 0.23
C GLU A 34 -14.03 -11.19 -1.15
N SER A 35 -13.78 -11.94 -2.18
CA SER A 35 -14.08 -11.57 -3.56
C SER A 35 -14.88 -12.67 -4.23
N ILE A 36 -16.01 -12.32 -4.76
CA ILE A 36 -16.85 -13.24 -5.54
C ILE A 36 -16.76 -12.94 -7.03
N PHE A 37 -16.85 -13.96 -7.83
CA PHE A 37 -16.89 -13.88 -9.29
C PHE A 37 -17.71 -15.04 -9.86
N ASN A 38 -18.21 -14.87 -11.09
CA ASN A 38 -18.91 -15.93 -11.78
C ASN A 38 -17.97 -16.62 -12.77
N THR A 39 -17.90 -17.95 -12.74
CA THR A 39 -17.05 -18.74 -13.64
C THR A 39 -17.64 -18.88 -15.03
N ASP A 40 -18.96 -18.72 -15.17
CA ASP A 40 -19.70 -18.98 -16.40
C ASP A 40 -20.11 -17.71 -17.15
N GLY A 41 -19.71 -16.55 -16.67
CA GLY A 41 -20.05 -15.26 -17.28
C GLY A 41 -19.93 -14.08 -16.31
N PRO A 42 -20.51 -12.92 -16.67
CA PRO A 42 -20.47 -11.76 -15.80
C PRO A 42 -21.31 -11.99 -14.54
N LEU A 43 -20.84 -11.44 -13.44
CA LEU A 43 -21.60 -11.42 -12.20
C LEU A 43 -22.83 -10.50 -12.37
N THR A 44 -24.02 -11.04 -12.13
CA THR A 44 -25.28 -10.30 -12.28
C THR A 44 -25.66 -9.56 -11.00
N ALA A 45 -26.45 -8.49 -11.14
CA ALA A 45 -26.98 -7.76 -9.98
C ALA A 45 -27.74 -8.67 -9.00
N SER A 46 -28.52 -9.61 -9.54
CA SER A 46 -29.29 -10.58 -8.72
C SER A 46 -28.38 -11.53 -7.93
N GLN A 47 -27.25 -11.95 -8.52
CA GLN A 47 -26.26 -12.79 -7.83
C GLN A 47 -25.57 -11.99 -6.70
N VAL A 48 -25.17 -10.74 -6.96
CA VAL A 48 -24.59 -9.87 -5.94
C VAL A 48 -25.58 -9.63 -4.80
N GLU A 49 -26.84 -9.33 -5.09
CA GLU A 49 -27.88 -9.15 -4.06
C GLU A 49 -28.15 -10.41 -3.24
N GLN A 50 -28.14 -11.59 -3.89
CA GLN A 50 -28.30 -12.85 -3.19
C GLN A 50 -27.14 -13.11 -2.22
N VAL A 51 -25.93 -12.90 -2.67
CA VAL A 51 -24.74 -13.04 -1.83
C VAL A 51 -24.75 -12.01 -0.70
N ASN A 52 -25.07 -10.75 -1.00
CA ASN A 52 -25.14 -9.68 0.01
C ASN A 52 -26.08 -10.05 1.16
N ARG A 53 -27.28 -10.58 0.85
CA ARG A 53 -28.21 -10.99 1.91
C ARG A 53 -27.61 -12.09 2.78
N LYS A 54 -27.06 -13.13 2.16
CA LYS A 54 -26.48 -14.24 2.90
C LYS A 54 -25.30 -13.83 3.77
N VAL A 55 -24.39 -13.01 3.24
CA VAL A 55 -23.23 -12.53 4.00
C VAL A 55 -23.65 -11.57 5.10
N SER A 56 -24.63 -10.67 4.85
CA SER A 56 -25.12 -9.76 5.87
C SER A 56 -25.79 -10.44 7.06
N ASP A 57 -26.31 -11.65 6.86
CA ASP A 57 -26.93 -12.45 7.92
C ASP A 57 -25.91 -13.22 8.78
N VAL A 58 -24.62 -13.17 8.44
CA VAL A 58 -23.55 -13.84 9.22
C VAL A 58 -23.35 -13.13 10.57
N PRO A 59 -23.52 -13.82 11.70
CA PRO A 59 -23.33 -13.24 13.01
C PRO A 59 -21.88 -12.81 13.24
N GLY A 60 -21.67 -11.68 13.91
CA GLY A 60 -20.34 -11.19 14.28
C GLY A 60 -19.77 -10.14 13.32
N ILE A 61 -20.44 -9.85 12.20
CA ILE A 61 -20.08 -8.74 11.31
C ILE A 61 -20.49 -7.43 11.98
N GLU A 62 -19.52 -6.54 12.22
CA GLU A 62 -19.75 -5.19 12.76
C GLU A 62 -20.07 -4.21 11.63
N SER A 63 -19.34 -4.28 10.54
CA SER A 63 -19.59 -3.52 9.32
C SER A 63 -19.16 -4.26 8.09
N MET A 64 -19.79 -4.01 6.97
CA MET A 64 -19.47 -4.58 5.68
C MET A 64 -19.53 -3.51 4.59
N ARG A 65 -18.49 -3.43 3.78
CA ARG A 65 -18.45 -2.58 2.58
C ARG A 65 -18.36 -3.47 1.36
N ILE A 66 -19.07 -3.08 0.32
CA ILE A 66 -19.15 -3.85 -0.91
C ILE A 66 -18.66 -2.99 -2.05
N CYS A 67 -17.73 -3.51 -2.82
CA CYS A 67 -17.20 -2.86 -4.00
C CYS A 67 -17.30 -3.81 -5.20
N ALA A 68 -17.68 -3.27 -6.35
CA ALA A 68 -17.58 -3.97 -7.63
C ALA A 68 -16.80 -3.10 -8.60
N ASP A 69 -15.84 -3.67 -9.31
CA ASP A 69 -15.00 -2.89 -10.20
C ASP A 69 -14.85 -3.47 -11.60
N ASN A 70 -14.58 -2.58 -12.54
CA ASN A 70 -14.18 -2.90 -13.89
C ASN A 70 -13.32 -1.78 -14.47
N GLN A 71 -12.62 -2.09 -15.54
CA GLN A 71 -11.73 -1.15 -16.22
C GLN A 71 -12.40 -0.57 -17.46
N MET A 72 -12.40 0.75 -17.58
CA MET A 72 -12.86 1.50 -18.74
C MET A 72 -11.67 2.14 -19.45
N MET A 73 -11.54 1.90 -20.77
CA MET A 73 -10.61 2.58 -21.65
C MET A 73 -11.23 3.88 -22.13
N VAL A 74 -10.78 5.03 -21.62
CA VAL A 74 -11.37 6.35 -21.88
C VAL A 74 -10.75 7.00 -23.11
N ASP A 75 -11.58 7.45 -24.04
CA ASP A 75 -11.13 8.07 -25.27
C ASP A 75 -10.47 9.44 -25.02
N GLY A 76 -9.26 9.60 -25.53
CA GLY A 76 -8.51 10.86 -25.43
C GLY A 76 -7.90 11.17 -24.06
N LEU A 77 -8.00 10.28 -23.07
CA LEU A 77 -7.44 10.49 -21.74
C LEU A 77 -5.90 10.54 -21.74
N ASP A 78 -5.26 9.90 -22.73
CA ASP A 78 -3.81 9.94 -22.95
C ASP A 78 -3.26 11.36 -23.07
N LYS A 79 -4.07 12.30 -23.60
CA LYS A 79 -3.72 13.73 -23.72
C LYS A 79 -3.71 14.45 -22.37
N GLN A 80 -4.41 13.92 -21.40
CA GLN A 80 -4.55 14.50 -20.06
C GLN A 80 -3.58 13.86 -19.04
N LEU A 81 -2.82 12.84 -19.45
CA LEU A 81 -1.81 12.24 -18.58
C LEU A 81 -0.65 13.21 -18.32
N THR A 82 -0.23 13.28 -17.05
CA THR A 82 0.97 14.04 -16.66
C THR A 82 2.23 13.41 -17.26
N ALA A 83 3.33 14.16 -17.30
CA ALA A 83 4.62 13.64 -17.77
C ALA A 83 5.11 12.48 -16.90
N GLU A 84 4.83 12.54 -15.58
CA GLU A 84 5.18 11.48 -14.62
C GLU A 84 4.36 10.21 -14.86
N ALA A 85 3.06 10.33 -15.13
CA ALA A 85 2.19 9.21 -15.47
C ALA A 85 2.62 8.52 -16.76
N LYS A 86 2.98 9.30 -17.80
CA LYS A 86 3.54 8.76 -19.06
C LYS A 86 4.86 8.04 -18.85
N LYS A 87 5.73 8.57 -17.99
CA LYS A 87 7.01 7.92 -17.62
C LYS A 87 6.80 6.64 -16.83
N ALA A 88 5.70 6.54 -16.08
CA ALA A 88 5.28 5.34 -15.37
C ALA A 88 4.53 4.33 -16.27
N ASN A 89 4.50 4.53 -17.59
CA ASN A 89 3.79 3.72 -18.59
C ASN A 89 2.29 3.56 -18.30
N MET A 90 1.67 4.59 -17.73
CA MET A 90 0.22 4.58 -17.53
C MET A 90 -0.50 4.76 -18.87
N ASP A 91 -1.56 4.03 -19.06
CA ASP A 91 -2.43 4.08 -20.22
C ASP A 91 -3.68 4.98 -19.97
N ARG A 92 -4.61 4.97 -20.91
CA ARG A 92 -5.87 5.71 -20.86
C ARG A 92 -6.97 5.02 -20.04
N SER A 93 -6.62 4.06 -19.22
CA SER A 93 -7.60 3.31 -18.43
C SER A 93 -7.97 4.02 -17.14
N VAL A 94 -9.23 3.94 -16.80
CA VAL A 94 -9.83 4.37 -15.54
C VAL A 94 -10.51 3.16 -14.92
N ASN A 95 -10.28 2.91 -13.65
CA ASN A 95 -11.04 1.92 -12.92
C ASN A 95 -12.42 2.52 -12.56
N VAL A 96 -13.50 1.81 -12.84
CA VAL A 96 -14.86 2.19 -12.40
C VAL A 96 -15.20 1.30 -11.22
N LEU A 97 -15.44 1.92 -10.07
CA LEU A 97 -15.69 1.25 -8.81
C LEU A 97 -17.09 1.57 -8.30
N GLY A 98 -17.98 0.58 -8.31
CA GLY A 98 -19.26 0.66 -7.62
C GLY A 98 -19.09 0.38 -6.13
N VAL A 99 -19.61 1.25 -5.27
CA VAL A 99 -19.55 1.09 -3.81
C VAL A 99 -20.93 1.21 -3.18
N ASP A 100 -21.11 0.61 -2.01
CA ASP A 100 -22.35 0.73 -1.24
C ASP A 100 -22.67 2.20 -0.91
N ASN A 101 -23.94 2.45 -0.55
CA ASN A 101 -24.45 3.80 -0.33
C ASN A 101 -23.74 4.54 0.81
N ASP A 102 -23.37 3.83 1.88
CA ASP A 102 -22.74 4.45 3.06
C ASP A 102 -21.30 4.85 2.73
N THR A 103 -20.56 3.98 2.06
CA THR A 103 -19.23 4.27 1.55
C THR A 103 -19.25 5.43 0.56
N PHE A 104 -20.21 5.43 -0.37
CA PHE A 104 -20.35 6.53 -1.34
C PHE A 104 -20.69 7.86 -0.67
N ALA A 105 -21.61 7.86 0.31
CA ALA A 105 -21.98 9.06 1.05
C ALA A 105 -20.79 9.64 1.85
N ALA A 106 -19.98 8.79 2.45
CA ALA A 106 -18.76 9.22 3.14
C ALA A 106 -17.76 9.89 2.18
N LEU A 107 -17.54 9.29 1.01
CA LEU A 107 -16.68 9.87 -0.04
C LEU A 107 -17.23 11.17 -0.61
N ALA A 108 -18.53 11.25 -0.86
CA ALA A 108 -19.19 12.46 -1.35
C ALA A 108 -19.02 13.62 -0.36
N LYS A 109 -19.14 13.35 0.93
CA LYS A 109 -18.88 14.34 2.00
C LYS A 109 -17.41 14.81 1.97
N GLU A 110 -16.44 13.91 1.80
CA GLU A 110 -15.03 14.29 1.67
C GLU A 110 -14.75 15.10 0.38
N ALA A 111 -15.43 14.75 -0.71
CA ALA A 111 -15.36 15.45 -1.99
C ALA A 111 -16.11 16.80 -2.00
N GLY A 112 -16.92 17.08 -0.97
CA GLY A 112 -17.68 18.31 -0.83
C GLY A 112 -18.88 18.39 -1.76
N ILE A 113 -19.49 17.26 -2.14
CA ILE A 113 -20.68 17.18 -2.99
C ILE A 113 -21.83 16.49 -2.27
N ASP A 114 -23.07 16.78 -2.72
CA ASP A 114 -24.25 16.04 -2.29
C ASP A 114 -24.30 14.69 -3.02
N PRO A 115 -24.39 13.54 -2.32
CA PRO A 115 -24.44 12.23 -2.94
C PRO A 115 -25.63 12.06 -3.91
N SER A 116 -26.72 12.82 -3.75
CA SER A 116 -27.88 12.79 -4.66
C SER A 116 -27.56 13.18 -6.10
N VAL A 117 -26.51 13.98 -6.31
CA VAL A 117 -26.04 14.38 -7.66
C VAL A 117 -25.59 13.17 -8.50
N CYS A 118 -25.21 12.08 -7.83
CA CYS A 118 -24.72 10.87 -8.48
C CYS A 118 -25.79 9.75 -8.58
N GLN A 119 -27.03 10.04 -8.25
CA GLN A 119 -28.15 9.08 -8.29
C GLN A 119 -28.97 9.16 -9.61
N ASP A 120 -28.54 9.95 -10.60
CA ASP A 120 -29.23 10.00 -11.90
C ASP A 120 -29.02 8.69 -12.67
N ASP A 121 -30.15 8.05 -13.02
CA ASP A 121 -30.17 6.74 -13.68
C ASP A 121 -29.86 6.79 -15.19
N LYS A 122 -29.61 7.96 -15.78
CA LYS A 122 -29.38 8.08 -17.23
C LYS A 122 -27.92 7.85 -17.64
N ILE A 123 -27.01 8.46 -16.89
CA ILE A 123 -25.58 8.31 -17.10
C ILE A 123 -24.92 8.16 -15.72
N PRO A 124 -24.15 7.08 -15.51
CA PRO A 124 -23.47 6.89 -14.24
C PRO A 124 -22.58 8.10 -13.95
N THR A 125 -22.77 8.68 -12.79
CA THR A 125 -22.07 9.87 -12.35
C THR A 125 -21.31 9.54 -11.07
N GLY A 126 -20.06 9.96 -10.96
CA GLY A 126 -19.22 9.57 -9.85
C GLY A 126 -18.15 10.57 -9.46
N ILE A 127 -17.37 10.17 -8.47
CA ILE A 127 -16.25 10.91 -7.90
C ILE A 127 -14.96 10.32 -8.47
N LEU A 128 -14.16 11.12 -9.16
CA LEU A 128 -12.87 10.70 -9.72
C LEU A 128 -11.77 10.84 -8.67
N ILE A 129 -11.19 9.71 -8.28
CA ILE A 129 -9.97 9.68 -7.45
C ILE A 129 -8.77 9.75 -8.40
N ASN A 130 -8.15 10.93 -8.47
CA ASN A 130 -6.97 11.20 -9.28
C ASN A 130 -5.69 11.09 -8.43
N ARG A 131 -5.53 9.95 -7.77
CA ARG A 131 -4.34 9.60 -6.97
C ARG A 131 -4.08 8.12 -7.11
N VAL A 132 -2.87 7.77 -7.51
CA VAL A 132 -2.48 6.38 -7.76
C VAL A 132 -1.15 6.08 -7.08
N GLN A 133 -0.97 4.82 -6.75
CA GLN A 133 0.27 4.28 -6.24
C GLN A 133 0.79 3.24 -7.23
N VAL A 134 1.94 3.50 -7.83
CA VAL A 134 2.58 2.61 -8.79
C VAL A 134 3.95 2.15 -8.29
N ALA A 135 4.31 0.93 -8.62
CA ALA A 135 5.66 0.43 -8.35
C ALA A 135 6.62 0.93 -9.44
N THR A 136 7.75 1.48 -9.04
CA THR A 136 8.83 1.81 -9.97
C THR A 136 9.66 0.56 -10.29
N GLU A 137 10.49 0.62 -11.35
CA GLU A 137 11.44 -0.45 -11.69
C GLU A 137 12.38 -0.82 -10.51
N LYS A 138 12.64 0.14 -9.61
CA LYS A 138 13.44 -0.07 -8.39
C LYS A 138 12.62 -0.62 -7.20
N LYS A 139 11.39 -1.10 -7.45
CA LYS A 139 10.44 -1.58 -6.42
C LYS A 139 10.10 -0.53 -5.34
N GLN A 140 10.29 0.75 -5.63
CA GLN A 140 9.85 1.83 -4.76
C GLN A 140 8.40 2.20 -5.11
N ARG A 141 7.59 2.48 -4.10
CA ARG A 141 6.22 2.96 -4.31
C ARG A 141 6.27 4.46 -4.65
N LEU A 142 5.72 4.81 -5.79
CA LEU A 142 5.55 6.20 -6.23
C LEU A 142 4.07 6.56 -6.18
N VAL A 143 3.75 7.61 -5.44
CA VAL A 143 2.40 8.17 -5.39
C VAL A 143 2.36 9.37 -6.32
N LEU A 144 1.41 9.41 -7.25
CA LEU A 144 1.26 10.50 -8.21
C LEU A 144 -0.21 10.78 -8.54
N ASN A 145 -0.48 11.98 -9.04
CA ASN A 145 -1.75 12.37 -9.61
C ASN A 145 -1.64 12.26 -11.14
N PRO A 146 -2.16 11.18 -11.76
CA PRO A 146 -1.86 10.88 -13.15
C PRO A 146 -2.50 11.82 -14.15
N LEU A 147 -3.61 12.47 -13.82
CA LEU A 147 -4.38 13.32 -14.74
C LEU A 147 -4.16 14.80 -14.44
N GLN A 148 -3.99 15.59 -15.49
CA GLN A 148 -3.78 17.05 -15.42
C GLN A 148 -5.10 17.79 -15.28
N GLY A 149 -5.08 18.86 -14.49
CA GLY A 149 -6.20 19.77 -14.36
C GLY A 149 -7.42 19.20 -13.63
N SER A 150 -8.55 19.89 -13.75
CA SER A 150 -9.84 19.43 -13.23
C SER A 150 -10.65 18.80 -14.36
N LEU A 151 -11.16 17.60 -14.09
CA LEU A 151 -12.03 16.84 -14.98
C LEU A 151 -13.50 16.91 -14.53
N VAL A 152 -13.81 17.71 -13.51
CA VAL A 152 -15.17 17.91 -13.00
C VAL A 152 -16.06 18.48 -14.11
N GLY A 153 -17.23 17.88 -14.28
CA GLY A 153 -18.20 18.22 -15.33
C GLY A 153 -17.89 17.59 -16.70
N GLN A 154 -16.80 16.83 -16.83
CA GLN A 154 -16.53 16.09 -18.05
C GLN A 154 -17.26 14.75 -18.08
N THR A 155 -17.61 14.33 -19.29
CA THR A 155 -18.14 12.99 -19.56
C THR A 155 -17.03 12.14 -20.16
N PHE A 156 -16.69 11.06 -19.49
CA PHE A 156 -15.82 10.03 -20.03
C PHE A 156 -16.63 9.18 -21.03
N THR A 157 -16.10 9.05 -22.21
CA THR A 157 -16.63 8.14 -23.24
C THR A 157 -15.53 7.14 -23.58
N GLY A 158 -15.87 5.89 -23.73
CA GLY A 158 -14.89 4.88 -24.00
C GLY A 158 -15.50 3.49 -24.13
N SER A 159 -14.70 2.46 -23.83
CA SER A 159 -15.12 1.07 -23.91
C SER A 159 -14.63 0.31 -22.69
N MET A 160 -15.44 -0.65 -22.27
CA MET A 160 -15.04 -1.74 -21.39
C MET A 160 -14.73 -2.97 -22.21
N GLU A 161 -13.67 -3.67 -21.80
CA GLU A 161 -13.25 -4.93 -22.39
C GLU A 161 -13.91 -6.09 -21.64
N GLY A 162 -14.30 -7.10 -22.39
CA GLY A 162 -14.82 -8.35 -21.89
C GLY A 162 -14.46 -9.49 -22.84
N TYR A 163 -14.79 -10.71 -22.44
CA TYR A 163 -14.55 -11.90 -23.24
C TYR A 163 -15.84 -12.70 -23.40
N ASP A 164 -16.05 -13.29 -24.57
CA ASP A 164 -17.15 -14.24 -24.77
C ASP A 164 -16.81 -15.64 -24.22
N SER A 165 -17.76 -16.57 -24.31
CA SER A 165 -17.56 -17.95 -23.85
C SER A 165 -16.47 -18.72 -24.63
N GLU A 166 -16.06 -18.20 -25.80
CA GLU A 166 -15.00 -18.77 -26.63
C GLU A 166 -13.64 -18.08 -26.39
N GLY A 167 -13.59 -17.05 -25.51
CA GLY A 167 -12.40 -16.30 -25.18
C GLY A 167 -12.07 -15.16 -26.16
N ASN A 168 -13.00 -14.79 -27.05
CA ASN A 168 -12.81 -13.64 -27.95
C ASN A 168 -13.06 -12.33 -27.20
N GLU A 169 -12.24 -11.34 -27.47
CA GLU A 169 -12.37 -10.00 -26.88
C GLU A 169 -13.65 -9.30 -27.36
N LEU A 170 -14.41 -8.78 -26.43
CA LEU A 170 -15.59 -7.97 -26.65
C LEU A 170 -15.40 -6.58 -26.07
N TYR A 171 -15.82 -5.58 -26.85
CA TYR A 171 -15.75 -4.17 -26.44
C TYR A 171 -17.15 -3.58 -26.38
N ALA A 172 -17.54 -3.09 -25.22
CA ALA A 172 -18.82 -2.43 -25.02
C ALA A 172 -18.62 -0.96 -24.73
N LYS A 173 -19.26 -0.09 -25.53
CA LYS A 173 -19.21 1.37 -25.31
C LYS A 173 -19.89 1.73 -24.00
N CYS A 174 -19.25 2.59 -23.23
CA CYS A 174 -19.77 3.12 -21.98
C CYS A 174 -19.47 4.62 -21.85
N THR A 175 -20.28 5.28 -21.02
CA THR A 175 -20.11 6.69 -20.69
C THR A 175 -20.27 6.85 -19.19
N ALA A 176 -19.54 7.81 -18.59
CA ALA A 176 -19.70 8.17 -17.20
C ALA A 176 -19.35 9.65 -16.98
N ASN A 177 -20.06 10.29 -16.06
CA ASN A 177 -19.81 11.70 -15.70
C ASN A 177 -18.94 11.81 -14.46
N VAL A 178 -18.11 12.85 -14.41
CA VAL A 178 -17.29 13.21 -13.25
C VAL A 178 -17.95 14.35 -12.51
N SER A 179 -18.53 14.11 -11.34
CA SER A 179 -19.16 15.14 -10.50
C SER A 179 -18.19 15.85 -9.56
N ALA A 180 -17.15 15.15 -9.12
CA ALA A 180 -16.08 15.67 -8.27
C ALA A 180 -14.76 14.99 -8.58
N GLN A 181 -13.66 15.64 -8.20
CA GLN A 181 -12.32 15.08 -8.33
C GLN A 181 -11.55 15.20 -7.01
N MET A 182 -10.98 14.10 -6.57
CA MET A 182 -10.13 14.04 -5.39
C MET A 182 -8.69 13.74 -5.81
N SER A 183 -7.74 14.54 -5.32
CA SER A 183 -6.30 14.36 -5.54
C SER A 183 -5.55 14.07 -4.25
N LYS A 184 -6.26 14.01 -3.12
CA LYS A 184 -5.77 13.59 -1.81
C LYS A 184 -6.04 12.09 -1.64
N GLU A 185 -5.41 11.49 -0.65
CA GLU A 185 -5.77 10.15 -0.22
C GLU A 185 -7.28 10.14 0.06
N ALA A 186 -8.02 9.42 -0.76
CA ALA A 186 -9.39 9.07 -0.41
C ALA A 186 -9.26 8.33 0.91
N SER A 187 -10.08 8.70 1.90
CA SER A 187 -9.97 8.16 3.26
C SER A 187 -9.66 6.67 3.24
N ASN A 188 -9.11 6.11 4.29
CA ASN A 188 -8.76 4.68 4.45
C ASN A 188 -9.90 3.68 4.07
N LEU A 189 -11.03 4.22 3.56
CA LEU A 189 -12.20 3.47 3.13
C LEU A 189 -11.95 2.58 1.91
N LEU A 190 -11.09 2.97 0.98
CA LEU A 190 -10.95 2.27 -0.30
C LEU A 190 -9.53 1.78 -0.62
N GLY A 191 -8.56 2.10 0.24
CA GLY A 191 -7.16 1.75 0.01
C GLY A 191 -6.51 2.56 -1.13
N SER A 192 -5.41 2.05 -1.68
CA SER A 192 -4.66 2.70 -2.75
C SER A 192 -4.97 2.07 -4.11
N PHE A 193 -5.07 2.90 -5.13
CA PHE A 193 -5.35 2.48 -6.50
C PHE A 193 -4.11 2.51 -7.38
N MET A 194 -4.03 1.59 -8.33
CA MET A 194 -2.98 1.56 -9.36
C MET A 194 -3.34 2.41 -10.59
N ARG A 195 -4.62 2.80 -10.73
CA ARG A 195 -5.17 3.61 -11.84
C ARG A 195 -6.10 4.70 -11.30
N PRO A 196 -6.31 5.81 -12.05
CA PRO A 196 -7.39 6.73 -11.71
C PRO A 196 -8.69 5.95 -11.55
N THR A 197 -9.46 6.25 -10.52
CA THR A 197 -10.66 5.46 -10.19
C THR A 197 -11.87 6.37 -10.12
N LEU A 198 -12.87 6.08 -10.92
CA LEU A 198 -14.17 6.70 -10.86
C LEU A 198 -15.09 5.90 -9.93
N VAL A 199 -15.39 6.44 -8.78
CA VAL A 199 -16.27 5.81 -7.78
C VAL A 199 -17.70 6.24 -8.04
N VAL A 200 -18.59 5.26 -8.20
CA VAL A 200 -20.03 5.45 -8.45
C VAL A 200 -20.87 4.69 -7.41
N PRO A 201 -22.13 5.07 -7.14
CA PRO A 201 -23.02 4.28 -6.32
C PRO A 201 -23.20 2.86 -6.89
N MET A 202 -23.28 1.84 -6.02
CA MET A 202 -23.41 0.43 -6.42
C MET A 202 -24.61 0.20 -7.33
N HIS A 203 -25.77 0.82 -7.03
CA HIS A 203 -26.93 0.72 -7.88
C HIS A 203 -26.66 1.23 -9.30
N SER A 204 -26.06 2.41 -9.43
CA SER A 204 -25.68 2.99 -10.72
C SER A 204 -24.67 2.10 -11.47
N TYR A 205 -23.70 1.53 -10.75
CA TYR A 205 -22.75 0.58 -11.30
C TYR A 205 -23.47 -0.65 -11.87
N LEU A 206 -24.33 -1.31 -11.09
CA LEU A 206 -25.02 -2.53 -11.46
C LEU A 206 -26.02 -2.33 -12.61
N VAL A 207 -26.63 -1.15 -12.75
CA VAL A 207 -27.56 -0.82 -13.84
C VAL A 207 -26.83 -0.57 -15.16
N HIS A 208 -25.75 0.21 -15.12
CA HIS A 208 -25.13 0.72 -16.35
C HIS A 208 -23.98 -0.14 -16.85
N PHE A 209 -23.14 -0.64 -15.97
CA PHE A 209 -21.92 -1.35 -16.37
C PHE A 209 -22.14 -2.84 -16.62
N PRO A 210 -22.88 -3.59 -15.82
CA PRO A 210 -23.21 -4.98 -16.17
C PRO A 210 -24.04 -5.12 -17.45
N SER A 211 -24.96 -4.19 -17.75
CA SER A 211 -25.72 -4.24 -19.00
C SER A 211 -24.87 -4.05 -20.25
N VAL A 212 -23.78 -3.28 -20.12
CA VAL A 212 -22.74 -3.12 -21.13
C VAL A 212 -21.92 -4.39 -21.26
N LEU A 213 -21.64 -5.06 -20.15
CA LEU A 213 -20.86 -6.28 -20.04
C LEU A 213 -21.69 -7.55 -20.36
N ALA A 214 -23.03 -7.50 -20.23
CA ALA A 214 -23.92 -8.62 -20.54
C ALA A 214 -23.90 -9.06 -22.00
N LYS A 215 -23.29 -8.28 -22.88
CA LYS A 215 -23.03 -8.66 -24.28
C LYS A 215 -21.72 -9.44 -24.46
N GLY A 216 -20.94 -9.58 -23.43
CA GLY A 216 -19.72 -10.34 -23.35
C GLY A 216 -19.49 -10.83 -21.92
N ASN A 217 -18.80 -11.93 -21.77
CA ASN A 217 -18.46 -12.52 -20.47
C ASN A 217 -17.39 -11.70 -19.76
N ALA A 218 -17.67 -10.45 -19.41
CA ALA A 218 -16.75 -9.67 -18.63
C ALA A 218 -16.74 -10.17 -17.19
N VAL A 219 -15.58 -10.50 -16.70
CA VAL A 219 -15.36 -10.93 -15.33
C VAL A 219 -15.46 -9.71 -14.44
N GLY A 220 -16.63 -9.48 -13.84
CA GLY A 220 -16.78 -8.54 -12.75
C GLY A 220 -16.52 -9.26 -11.44
N TYR A 221 -15.83 -8.59 -10.54
CA TYR A 221 -15.64 -9.04 -9.16
C TYR A 221 -16.49 -8.17 -8.24
N ALA A 222 -17.17 -8.77 -7.29
CA ALA A 222 -17.67 -8.02 -6.13
C ALA A 222 -16.81 -8.38 -4.93
N ARG A 223 -16.31 -7.36 -4.24
CA ARG A 223 -15.40 -7.48 -3.11
C ARG A 223 -16.08 -7.03 -1.85
N TYR A 224 -15.90 -7.82 -0.82
CA TYR A 224 -16.43 -7.60 0.51
C TYR A 224 -15.29 -7.27 1.45
N TYR A 225 -15.38 -6.14 2.10
CA TYR A 225 -14.47 -5.67 3.13
C TYR A 225 -15.23 -5.67 4.44
N ILE A 226 -14.96 -6.61 5.30
CA ILE A 226 -15.73 -6.89 6.51
C ILE A 226 -14.91 -6.53 7.73
N THR A 227 -15.53 -5.84 8.69
CA THR A 227 -14.96 -5.59 10.01
C THR A 227 -15.67 -6.47 11.03
N ALA A 228 -14.90 -7.15 11.87
CA ALA A 228 -15.41 -8.09 12.85
C ALA A 228 -14.48 -8.16 14.06
N GLN A 229 -15.05 -8.31 15.26
CA GLN A 229 -14.26 -8.48 16.48
C GLN A 229 -13.58 -9.84 16.55
N ASP A 230 -14.30 -10.90 16.15
CA ASP A 230 -13.78 -12.28 16.00
C ASP A 230 -13.62 -12.56 14.48
N HIS A 231 -12.52 -12.08 13.92
CA HIS A 231 -12.29 -12.13 12.48
C HIS A 231 -12.11 -13.56 11.96
N ASP A 232 -11.52 -14.45 12.73
CA ASP A 232 -11.27 -15.86 12.36
C ASP A 232 -12.60 -16.62 12.24
N ASP A 233 -13.48 -16.51 13.25
CA ASP A 233 -14.82 -17.11 13.21
C ASP A 233 -15.68 -16.54 12.08
N VAL A 234 -15.66 -15.20 11.90
CA VAL A 234 -16.42 -14.54 10.82
C VAL A 234 -15.88 -14.93 9.44
N TYR A 235 -14.56 -15.00 9.24
CA TYR A 235 -13.98 -15.45 7.99
C TYR A 235 -14.45 -16.86 7.61
N ASN A 236 -14.35 -17.79 8.56
CA ASN A 236 -14.78 -19.19 8.33
C ASN A 236 -16.27 -19.26 7.99
N ARG A 237 -17.15 -18.56 8.72
CA ARG A 237 -18.59 -18.55 8.45
C ARG A 237 -18.95 -17.90 7.11
N VAL A 238 -18.29 -16.80 6.73
CA VAL A 238 -18.49 -16.14 5.46
C VAL A 238 -18.07 -17.06 4.33
N SER A 239 -16.92 -17.72 4.46
CA SER A 239 -16.43 -18.70 3.49
C SER A 239 -17.42 -19.87 3.33
N ASP A 240 -17.91 -20.45 4.44
CA ASP A 240 -18.91 -21.53 4.42
C ASP A 240 -20.21 -21.09 3.71
N VAL A 241 -20.70 -19.88 4.01
CA VAL A 241 -21.89 -19.32 3.37
C VAL A 241 -21.68 -19.10 1.88
N LEU A 242 -20.49 -18.70 1.45
CA LEU A 242 -20.15 -18.49 0.04
C LEU A 242 -19.99 -19.82 -0.70
N ASP A 243 -19.42 -20.84 -0.07
CA ASP A 243 -19.33 -22.20 -0.59
C ASP A 243 -20.72 -22.85 -0.86
N GLU A 244 -21.71 -22.47 -0.05
CA GLU A 244 -23.11 -22.90 -0.25
C GLU A 244 -23.84 -22.15 -1.37
N VAL A 245 -23.27 -21.07 -1.91
CA VAL A 245 -23.88 -20.32 -3.01
C VAL A 245 -23.69 -21.08 -4.32
N GLN A 246 -24.78 -21.65 -4.82
CA GLN A 246 -24.82 -22.30 -6.13
C GLN A 246 -24.93 -21.24 -7.25
N ASN A 247 -24.97 -21.66 -8.51
CA ASN A 247 -25.12 -20.86 -9.74
C ASN A 247 -23.82 -20.26 -10.32
N GLY A 248 -22.74 -21.04 -10.32
CA GLY A 248 -21.48 -20.65 -10.98
C GLY A 248 -20.69 -19.57 -10.24
N ILE A 249 -21.12 -19.19 -9.03
CA ILE A 249 -20.37 -18.24 -8.19
C ILE A 249 -19.21 -18.97 -7.53
N SER A 250 -18.03 -18.43 -7.70
CA SER A 250 -16.82 -18.80 -6.96
C SER A 250 -16.35 -17.63 -6.12
N HIS A 251 -15.62 -17.92 -5.08
CA HIS A 251 -15.04 -16.88 -4.22
C HIS A 251 -13.58 -17.16 -3.92
N THR A 252 -12.89 -16.13 -3.47
CA THR A 252 -11.55 -16.18 -2.92
C THR A 252 -11.41 -15.09 -1.88
N GLY A 253 -10.85 -15.44 -0.75
CA GLY A 253 -10.72 -14.50 0.34
C GLY A 253 -9.59 -14.84 1.28
N TYR A 254 -9.40 -13.98 2.26
CA TYR A 254 -8.41 -14.18 3.32
C TYR A 254 -8.78 -13.38 4.56
N ASP A 255 -8.34 -13.88 5.70
CA ASP A 255 -8.36 -13.17 6.96
C ASP A 255 -7.21 -12.14 6.98
N ALA A 256 -7.56 -10.87 6.73
CA ALA A 256 -6.61 -9.77 6.66
C ALA A 256 -6.00 -9.45 8.04
N ALA A 257 -6.80 -9.59 9.10
CA ALA A 257 -6.33 -9.36 10.46
C ALA A 257 -5.31 -10.43 10.89
N ALA A 258 -5.55 -11.71 10.56
CA ALA A 258 -4.57 -12.78 10.82
C ALA A 258 -3.27 -12.57 10.02
N GLN A 259 -3.38 -12.13 8.76
CA GLN A 259 -2.20 -11.79 7.96
C GLN A 259 -1.43 -10.60 8.55
N ALA A 260 -2.13 -9.56 8.98
CA ALA A 260 -1.52 -8.39 9.64
C ALA A 260 -0.81 -8.80 10.94
N GLN A 261 -1.43 -9.64 11.77
CA GLN A 261 -0.81 -10.19 13.00
C GLN A 261 0.46 -10.99 12.68
N THR A 262 0.42 -11.83 11.62
CA THR A 262 1.57 -12.61 11.18
C THR A 262 2.72 -11.69 10.72
N MET A 263 2.41 -10.64 9.97
CA MET A 263 3.42 -9.66 9.54
C MET A 263 3.99 -8.86 10.70
N GLN A 264 3.17 -8.47 11.67
CA GLN A 264 3.64 -7.83 12.90
C GLN A 264 4.58 -8.76 13.70
N ALA A 265 4.23 -10.02 13.82
CA ALA A 265 5.09 -11.02 14.49
C ALA A 265 6.44 -11.18 13.77
N LEU A 266 6.43 -11.26 12.43
CA LEU A 266 7.66 -11.29 11.62
C LEU A 266 8.48 -10.02 11.80
N ASN A 267 7.84 -8.85 11.85
CA ASN A 267 8.50 -7.57 12.07
C ASN A 267 9.21 -7.54 13.44
N VAL A 268 8.56 -8.00 14.49
CA VAL A 268 9.16 -8.13 15.83
C VAL A 268 10.39 -9.06 15.80
N VAL A 269 10.31 -10.18 15.10
CA VAL A 269 11.44 -11.10 14.94
C VAL A 269 12.61 -10.43 14.21
N VAL A 270 12.33 -9.79 13.09
CA VAL A 270 13.35 -9.06 12.29
C VAL A 270 14.01 -7.96 13.11
N MET A 271 13.22 -7.15 13.83
CA MET A 271 13.74 -6.11 14.73
C MET A 271 14.63 -6.71 15.82
N THR A 272 14.19 -7.78 16.45
CA THR A 272 14.94 -8.43 17.54
C THR A 272 16.30 -8.90 17.04
N PHE A 273 16.36 -9.59 15.91
CA PHE A 273 17.62 -10.02 15.30
C PHE A 273 18.47 -8.84 14.84
N GLY A 274 17.87 -7.83 14.18
CA GLY A 274 18.57 -6.64 13.72
C GLY A 274 19.24 -5.89 14.87
N TYR A 275 18.50 -5.59 15.93
CA TYR A 275 19.06 -4.95 17.12
C TYR A 275 20.07 -5.83 17.87
N GLY A 276 19.87 -7.14 17.88
CA GLY A 276 20.85 -8.10 18.40
C GLY A 276 22.19 -8.02 17.66
N PHE A 277 22.16 -8.01 16.32
CA PHE A 277 23.36 -7.83 15.50
C PHE A 277 24.03 -6.47 15.72
N ILE A 278 23.25 -5.40 15.77
CA ILE A 278 23.74 -4.04 16.06
C ILE A 278 24.46 -4.01 17.40
N THR A 279 23.89 -4.63 18.42
CA THR A 279 24.49 -4.73 19.77
C THR A 279 25.82 -5.50 19.72
N LEU A 280 25.87 -6.65 19.05
CA LEU A 280 27.09 -7.45 18.90
C LEU A 280 28.20 -6.67 18.15
N ILE A 281 27.86 -6.02 17.04
CA ILE A 281 28.83 -5.19 16.28
C ILE A 281 29.33 -4.05 17.14
N THR A 282 28.47 -3.44 17.95
CA THR A 282 28.85 -2.36 18.87
C THR A 282 29.82 -2.87 19.93
N LEU A 283 29.56 -4.01 20.55
CA LEU A 283 30.45 -4.62 21.54
C LEU A 283 31.81 -4.95 20.94
N ILE A 284 31.84 -5.57 19.75
CA ILE A 284 33.10 -5.87 19.04
C ILE A 284 33.86 -4.59 18.73
N SER A 285 33.15 -3.54 18.31
CA SER A 285 33.74 -2.24 18.00
C SER A 285 34.38 -1.60 19.23
N VAL A 286 33.68 -1.62 20.35
CA VAL A 286 34.20 -1.11 21.64
C VAL A 286 35.43 -1.89 22.07
N MET A 287 35.42 -3.22 21.99
CA MET A 287 36.57 -4.07 22.28
C MET A 287 37.79 -3.76 21.40
N ASN A 288 37.55 -3.57 20.09
CA ASN A 288 38.63 -3.20 19.16
C ASN A 288 39.20 -1.85 19.45
N ILE A 289 38.39 -0.85 19.87
CA ILE A 289 38.87 0.48 20.30
C ILE A 289 39.74 0.34 21.56
N ILE A 290 39.24 -0.40 22.56
CA ILE A 290 39.99 -0.64 23.79
C ILE A 290 41.35 -1.30 23.51
N ASN A 291 41.36 -2.35 22.68
CA ASN A 291 42.60 -3.00 22.29
C ASN A 291 43.58 -2.06 21.57
N THR A 292 43.06 -1.30 20.57
CA THR A 292 43.88 -0.39 19.78
C THR A 292 44.49 0.72 20.68
N VAL A 293 43.67 1.29 21.58
CA VAL A 293 44.16 2.32 22.52
C VAL A 293 45.16 1.73 23.49
N SER A 294 44.89 0.54 24.04
CA SER A 294 45.78 -0.14 25.00
C SER A 294 47.13 -0.47 24.36
N SER A 295 47.14 -1.08 23.18
CA SER A 295 48.38 -1.41 22.47
C SER A 295 49.16 -0.17 22.05
N GLY A 296 48.50 0.86 21.54
CA GLY A 296 49.15 2.14 21.21
C GLY A 296 49.75 2.85 22.41
N MET A 297 49.14 2.72 23.58
CA MET A 297 49.71 3.24 24.83
C MET A 297 50.93 2.44 25.29
N GLU A 298 50.95 1.11 25.12
CA GLU A 298 52.05 0.23 25.45
C GLU A 298 53.27 0.50 24.54
N GLU A 299 53.08 0.59 23.23
CA GLU A 299 54.12 0.90 22.24
C GLU A 299 54.77 2.26 22.50
N ARG A 300 54.00 3.26 22.91
CA ARG A 300 54.47 4.64 23.18
C ARG A 300 54.87 4.91 24.65
N ARG A 301 54.98 3.86 25.44
CA ARG A 301 55.28 3.98 26.88
C ARG A 301 56.59 4.74 27.16
N ARG A 302 57.63 4.57 26.34
CA ARG A 302 58.89 5.28 26.45
C ARG A 302 58.73 6.78 26.10
N GLU A 303 57.97 7.11 25.06
CA GLU A 303 57.67 8.50 24.70
C GLU A 303 56.89 9.20 25.82
N PHE A 304 55.93 8.55 26.40
CA PHE A 304 55.15 9.08 27.52
C PHE A 304 56.00 9.25 28.78
N ALA A 305 56.98 8.41 29.04
CA ALA A 305 57.92 8.55 30.11
C ALA A 305 58.81 9.78 29.90
N MET A 306 59.32 10.01 28.68
CA MET A 306 60.10 11.22 28.35
C MET A 306 59.29 12.51 28.53
N ILE A 307 58.07 12.56 28.05
CA ILE A 307 57.17 13.71 28.16
C ILE A 307 56.85 14.03 29.63
N LYS A 308 56.68 13.01 30.46
CA LYS A 308 56.51 13.18 31.92
C LYS A 308 57.75 13.71 32.62
N SER A 309 58.97 13.28 32.20
CA SER A 309 60.23 13.72 32.78
C SER A 309 60.54 15.20 32.47
N VAL A 310 59.99 15.75 31.38
CA VAL A 310 60.12 17.16 30.99
C VAL A 310 59.11 18.06 31.70
N GLY A 311 58.29 17.51 32.63
CA GLY A 311 57.44 18.32 33.51
C GLY A 311 55.93 18.42 33.05
N MET A 312 55.45 17.56 32.15
CA MET A 312 54.04 17.56 31.78
C MET A 312 53.16 17.15 32.97
N THR A 313 52.13 17.95 33.26
CA THR A 313 51.20 17.63 34.34
C THR A 313 50.31 16.44 33.99
N PRO A 314 49.85 15.63 34.97
CA PRO A 314 48.93 14.49 34.70
C PRO A 314 47.64 14.90 34.01
N ARG A 315 47.16 16.14 34.20
CA ARG A 315 45.96 16.68 33.53
C ARG A 315 46.21 16.95 32.05
N SER A 316 47.34 17.57 31.73
CA SER A 316 47.73 17.83 30.32
C SER A 316 47.97 16.54 29.55
N PHE A 317 48.58 15.53 30.20
CA PHE A 317 48.76 14.21 29.63
C PHE A 317 47.44 13.51 29.29
N LYS A 318 46.51 13.46 30.22
CA LYS A 318 45.15 12.89 29.96
C LYS A 318 44.43 13.62 28.82
N LYS A 319 44.50 14.95 28.79
CA LYS A 319 43.86 15.77 27.75
C LYS A 319 44.47 15.51 26.37
N SER A 320 45.77 15.30 26.25
CA SER A 320 46.44 14.97 24.98
C SER A 320 45.99 13.63 24.43
N ILE A 321 45.96 12.60 25.29
CA ILE A 321 45.46 11.28 24.89
C ILE A 321 43.98 11.33 24.46
N TYR A 322 43.14 12.09 25.19
CA TYR A 322 41.74 12.24 24.88
C TYR A 322 41.51 12.92 23.53
N LEU A 323 42.24 13.98 23.23
CA LEU A 323 42.17 14.67 21.94
C LEU A 323 42.68 13.81 20.77
N GLU A 324 43.71 13.01 20.98
CA GLU A 324 44.21 12.06 19.97
C GLU A 324 43.16 11.00 19.62
N ASN A 325 42.50 10.41 20.64
CA ASN A 325 41.44 9.43 20.44
C ASN A 325 40.20 10.03 19.75
N ILE A 326 39.80 11.27 20.09
CA ILE A 326 38.74 12.01 19.41
C ILE A 326 39.07 12.19 17.93
N ARG A 327 40.31 12.58 17.60
CA ARG A 327 40.75 12.72 16.21
C ARG A 327 40.64 11.44 15.41
N TYR A 328 41.02 10.30 15.99
CA TYR A 328 40.83 9.00 15.35
C TYR A 328 39.36 8.64 15.16
N GLY A 329 38.50 8.96 16.14
CA GLY A 329 37.04 8.78 16.04
C GLY A 329 36.43 9.61 14.92
N VAL A 330 36.78 10.89 14.84
CA VAL A 330 36.31 11.79 13.77
C VAL A 330 36.79 11.32 12.40
N MET A 331 38.06 10.91 12.24
CA MET A 331 38.54 10.34 10.98
C MET A 331 37.80 9.04 10.58
N ALA A 332 37.49 8.19 11.55
CA ALA A 332 36.72 6.96 11.28
C ALA A 332 35.31 7.27 10.78
N LEU A 333 34.65 8.32 11.32
CA LEU A 333 33.35 8.78 10.84
C LEU A 333 33.42 9.38 9.42
N VAL A 334 34.42 10.26 9.19
CA VAL A 334 34.59 10.92 7.87
C VAL A 334 34.81 9.92 6.75
N TRP A 335 35.52 8.81 6.99
CA TRP A 335 35.75 7.76 6.01
C TRP A 335 34.66 6.67 6.02
N GLY A 336 33.95 6.50 7.12
CA GLY A 336 32.91 5.46 7.27
C GLY A 336 31.54 5.87 6.73
N LEU A 337 31.12 7.14 6.93
CA LEU A 337 29.83 7.64 6.49
C LEU A 337 29.60 7.62 4.96
N PRO A 338 30.57 8.01 4.11
CA PRO A 338 30.35 7.99 2.65
C PRO A 338 30.23 6.58 2.03
N VAL A 339 30.63 5.54 2.76
CA VAL A 339 30.71 4.15 2.29
C VAL A 339 29.52 3.32 2.82
N SER A 340 28.77 3.82 3.80
CA SER A 340 27.59 3.17 4.38
C SER A 340 26.31 3.55 3.65
#